data_9f6e5fd744264e1c9e5ec2aa01eab0bc
#
_entry.id   9f6e5fd744264e1c9e5ec2aa01eab0bc
#
_cell.length_a   1.000
_cell.length_b   1.000
_cell.length_c   1.000
_cell.angle_alpha   90.00
_cell.angle_beta   90.00
_cell.angle_gamma   90.00
#
_symmetry.space_group_name_H-M   'P 1'
#
loop_
_entity.id
_entity.type
_entity.pdbx_description
1 polymer ?
#
loop_
_entity_poly.entity_id
_entity_poly.type
_entity_poly.pdbx_seq_one_letter_code
_entity_poly.pdbx_strand_id
1 'polypeptide(L)'
;MNYDVVIIGAGPSGIAAGHNIINNKLSCCIIDKQVFPRNKICAGGVTQKTFELLKSLNLGQEFKGENTIVSKSVSIYLKDKYITDIECKGNTYLVDRFEFDEYLVRAYEKKGGKLLENTKIKNIDTENNIITLYDNQNIKFKYIIGADGAVGITRSLVDKDIKPNGFCLQVDVDKINTNYNSDKMSMYYGVLPYGYGWIFPKKNHLSVGFIGEYDKKIDYKC
;
A
#
# COMPACT_ATOMS: atom_id res chain seq x y z
N MET A 1 23.48 -5.10 -14.82
CA MET A 1 22.29 -5.95 -15.04
C MET A 1 21.41 -5.25 -16.06
N ASN A 2 20.69 -5.99 -16.91
CA ASN A 2 19.83 -5.43 -17.97
C ASN A 2 18.45 -6.05 -17.88
N TYR A 3 17.38 -5.23 -17.92
CA TYR A 3 15.99 -5.67 -17.88
C TYR A 3 15.14 -4.92 -18.93
N ASP A 4 14.08 -5.57 -19.40
CA ASP A 4 13.10 -4.87 -20.24
C ASP A 4 12.36 -3.82 -19.41
N VAL A 5 11.96 -4.18 -18.17
CA VAL A 5 11.27 -3.28 -17.27
C VAL A 5 11.91 -3.29 -15.89
N VAL A 6 12.13 -2.10 -15.34
CA VAL A 6 12.48 -1.93 -13.93
C VAL A 6 11.33 -1.21 -13.21
N ILE A 7 10.93 -1.73 -12.06
CA ILE A 7 9.86 -1.17 -11.23
C ILE A 7 10.48 -0.66 -9.93
N ILE A 8 10.14 0.54 -9.54
CA ILE A 8 10.58 1.14 -8.29
C ILE A 8 9.44 1.06 -7.27
N GLY A 9 9.64 0.26 -6.23
CA GLY A 9 8.68 -0.01 -5.17
C GLY A 9 8.00 -1.38 -5.31
N ALA A 10 8.09 -2.20 -4.24
CA ALA A 10 7.51 -3.53 -4.14
C ALA A 10 6.20 -3.55 -3.32
N GLY A 11 5.47 -2.43 -3.29
CA GLY A 11 4.09 -2.42 -2.78
C GLY A 11 3.13 -3.16 -3.72
N PRO A 12 1.84 -3.29 -3.36
CA PRO A 12 0.85 -4.02 -4.16
C PRO A 12 0.81 -3.59 -5.63
N SER A 13 0.98 -2.29 -5.92
CA SER A 13 1.00 -1.77 -7.29
C SER A 13 2.21 -2.28 -8.08
N GLY A 14 3.40 -2.24 -7.47
CA GLY A 14 4.64 -2.71 -8.12
C GLY A 14 4.63 -4.20 -8.34
N ILE A 15 4.16 -4.97 -7.37
CA ILE A 15 4.04 -6.43 -7.49
C ILE A 15 3.02 -6.81 -8.57
N ALA A 16 1.85 -6.16 -8.62
CA ALA A 16 0.85 -6.43 -9.66
C ALA A 16 1.39 -6.13 -11.07
N ALA A 17 2.09 -5.00 -11.22
CA ALA A 17 2.74 -4.64 -12.48
C ALA A 17 3.83 -5.65 -12.86
N GLY A 18 4.74 -5.97 -11.94
CA GLY A 18 5.84 -6.90 -12.17
C GLY A 18 5.36 -8.30 -12.53
N HIS A 19 4.31 -8.77 -11.84
CA HIS A 19 3.71 -10.07 -12.12
C HIS A 19 3.12 -10.13 -13.54
N ASN A 20 2.45 -9.06 -13.96
CA ASN A 20 1.90 -8.99 -15.33
C ASN A 20 3.02 -8.97 -16.38
N ILE A 21 4.12 -8.27 -16.12
CA ILE A 21 5.28 -8.19 -17.02
C ILE A 21 5.93 -9.56 -17.20
N ILE A 22 6.21 -10.29 -16.11
CA ILE A 22 6.82 -11.62 -16.21
C ILE A 22 5.89 -12.64 -16.86
N ASN A 23 4.57 -12.56 -16.65
CA ASN A 23 3.60 -13.39 -17.33
C ASN A 23 3.61 -13.17 -18.85
N ASN A 24 3.98 -11.98 -19.32
CA ASN A 24 4.18 -11.65 -20.72
C ASN A 24 5.60 -11.94 -21.22
N LYS A 25 6.40 -12.71 -20.47
CA LYS A 25 7.76 -13.16 -20.84
C LYS A 25 8.77 -12.02 -21.03
N LEU A 26 8.54 -10.87 -20.41
CA LEU A 26 9.50 -9.78 -20.39
C LEU A 26 10.36 -9.89 -19.11
N SER A 27 11.63 -9.54 -19.23
CA SER A 27 12.52 -9.48 -18.07
C SER A 27 12.16 -8.29 -17.17
N CYS A 28 11.91 -8.56 -15.88
CA CYS A 28 11.48 -7.54 -14.91
C CYS A 28 12.29 -7.63 -13.64
N CYS A 29 12.68 -6.46 -13.12
CA CYS A 29 13.29 -6.32 -11.80
C CYS A 29 12.51 -5.29 -10.98
N ILE A 30 12.13 -5.65 -9.76
CA ILE A 30 11.57 -4.71 -8.79
C ILE A 30 12.66 -4.31 -7.81
N ILE A 31 12.76 -3.01 -7.50
CA ILE A 31 13.72 -2.47 -6.53
C ILE A 31 12.93 -1.85 -5.38
N ASP A 32 13.18 -2.27 -4.14
CA ASP A 32 12.62 -1.64 -2.95
C ASP A 32 13.71 -1.35 -1.92
N LYS A 33 13.60 -0.20 -1.26
CA LYS A 33 14.52 0.22 -0.19
C LYS A 33 14.33 -0.53 1.12
N GLN A 34 13.21 -1.21 1.29
CA GLN A 34 12.85 -1.97 2.48
C GLN A 34 13.17 -3.45 2.31
N VAL A 35 13.19 -4.16 3.45
CA VAL A 35 13.17 -5.61 3.52
C VAL A 35 11.76 -6.04 3.91
N PHE A 36 11.22 -7.06 3.30
CA PHE A 36 9.91 -7.61 3.65
C PHE A 36 10.05 -8.78 4.63
N PRO A 37 9.11 -8.92 5.59
CA PRO A 37 7.92 -8.08 5.79
C PRO A 37 8.25 -6.69 6.35
N ARG A 38 7.46 -5.68 6.00
CA ARG A 38 7.65 -4.31 6.46
C ARG A 38 6.35 -3.65 6.88
N ASN A 39 6.44 -2.73 7.81
CA ASN A 39 5.30 -1.89 8.17
C ASN A 39 4.96 -0.90 7.05
N LYS A 40 3.67 -0.70 6.82
CA LYS A 40 3.15 0.29 5.90
C LYS A 40 1.88 0.90 6.46
N ILE A 41 1.89 2.19 6.73
CA ILE A 41 0.72 2.92 7.20
C ILE A 41 -0.41 2.78 6.17
N CYS A 42 -1.47 2.09 6.55
CA CYS A 42 -2.68 1.87 5.78
C CYS A 42 -3.68 1.09 6.62
N ALA A 43 -4.94 1.49 6.64
CA ALA A 43 -6.01 0.75 7.34
C ALA A 43 -6.22 -0.69 6.81
N GLY A 44 -5.68 -1.01 5.63
CA GLY A 44 -5.65 -2.38 5.11
C GLY A 44 -7.00 -2.91 4.61
N GLY A 45 -7.91 -2.04 4.21
CA GLY A 45 -9.18 -2.46 3.61
C GLY A 45 -8.99 -2.93 2.16
N VAL A 46 -9.13 -4.22 1.91
CA VAL A 46 -9.03 -4.85 0.58
C VAL A 46 -10.40 -5.35 0.16
N THR A 47 -10.97 -4.76 -0.87
CA THR A 47 -12.32 -5.10 -1.34
C THR A 47 -12.34 -6.47 -2.05
N GLN A 48 -13.53 -7.07 -2.13
CA GLN A 48 -13.76 -8.29 -2.91
C GLN A 48 -13.23 -8.17 -4.34
N LYS A 49 -13.49 -7.04 -5.00
CA LYS A 49 -13.01 -6.78 -6.37
C LYS A 49 -11.48 -6.81 -6.48
N THR A 50 -10.78 -6.31 -5.46
CA THR A 50 -9.30 -6.36 -5.43
C THR A 50 -8.80 -7.80 -5.30
N PHE A 51 -9.43 -8.62 -4.47
CA PHE A 51 -9.08 -10.05 -4.38
C PHE A 51 -9.37 -10.81 -5.67
N GLU A 52 -10.47 -10.51 -6.35
CA GLU A 52 -10.80 -11.10 -7.65
C GLU A 52 -9.74 -10.72 -8.70
N LEU A 53 -9.27 -9.46 -8.71
CA LEU A 53 -8.17 -9.03 -9.57
C LEU A 53 -6.86 -9.77 -9.24
N LEU A 54 -6.49 -9.85 -7.96
CA LEU A 54 -5.31 -10.60 -7.54
C LEU A 54 -5.40 -12.07 -7.94
N LYS A 55 -6.60 -12.68 -7.82
CA LYS A 55 -6.85 -14.03 -8.27
C LYS A 55 -6.67 -14.19 -9.78
N SER A 56 -7.16 -13.24 -10.58
CA SER A 56 -6.97 -13.27 -12.05
C SER A 56 -5.50 -13.15 -12.46
N LEU A 57 -4.68 -12.53 -11.64
CA LEU A 57 -3.23 -12.45 -11.78
C LEU A 57 -2.49 -13.65 -11.17
N ASN A 58 -3.21 -14.68 -10.67
CA ASN A 58 -2.64 -15.77 -9.88
C ASN A 58 -1.85 -15.29 -8.65
N LEU A 59 -2.25 -14.16 -8.09
CA LEU A 59 -1.79 -13.58 -6.83
C LEU A 59 -2.94 -13.62 -5.82
N GLY A 60 -2.67 -13.86 -4.56
CA GLY A 60 -3.68 -13.72 -3.50
C GLY A 60 -4.65 -14.89 -3.32
N GLN A 61 -4.55 -15.97 -4.07
CA GLN A 61 -5.45 -17.13 -3.96
C GLN A 61 -5.36 -17.86 -2.61
N GLU A 62 -4.20 -17.81 -1.98
CA GLU A 62 -3.86 -18.54 -0.75
C GLU A 62 -3.63 -17.59 0.44
N PHE A 63 -3.88 -16.30 0.29
CA PHE A 63 -3.65 -15.37 1.39
C PHE A 63 -4.61 -15.67 2.55
N LYS A 64 -4.03 -16.05 3.68
CA LYS A 64 -4.70 -16.31 4.95
C LYS A 64 -3.97 -15.56 6.06
N GLY A 65 -4.09 -14.22 6.05
CA GLY A 65 -3.46 -13.40 7.09
C GLY A 65 -4.00 -13.74 8.48
N GLU A 66 -3.11 -13.92 9.43
CA GLU A 66 -3.46 -14.31 10.81
C GLU A 66 -4.34 -13.26 11.48
N ASN A 67 -4.08 -11.99 11.20
CA ASN A 67 -4.81 -10.84 11.74
C ASN A 67 -5.99 -10.36 10.87
N THR A 68 -6.29 -11.06 9.78
CA THR A 68 -7.34 -10.64 8.85
C THR A 68 -8.74 -10.86 9.42
N ILE A 69 -9.59 -9.84 9.28
CA ILE A 69 -11.04 -9.90 9.53
C ILE A 69 -11.78 -9.66 8.22
N VAL A 70 -12.94 -10.29 8.06
CA VAL A 70 -13.85 -10.04 6.95
C VAL A 70 -15.00 -9.17 7.43
N SER A 71 -15.10 -7.96 6.89
CA SER A 71 -16.19 -7.03 7.15
C SER A 71 -17.16 -7.00 5.97
N LYS A 72 -18.46 -6.97 6.26
CA LYS A 72 -19.52 -6.87 5.24
C LYS A 72 -20.23 -5.51 5.25
N SER A 73 -19.91 -4.66 6.21
CA SER A 73 -20.54 -3.34 6.34
C SER A 73 -19.56 -2.31 6.89
N VAL A 74 -19.89 -1.05 6.67
CA VAL A 74 -19.19 0.11 7.20
C VAL A 74 -20.16 0.90 8.06
N SER A 75 -19.80 1.14 9.32
CA SER A 75 -20.52 2.06 10.19
C SER A 75 -20.09 3.49 9.93
N ILE A 76 -21.04 4.37 9.66
CA ILE A 76 -20.81 5.77 9.35
C ILE A 76 -21.15 6.62 10.58
N TYR A 77 -20.21 7.48 10.93
CA TYR A 77 -20.34 8.46 12.01
C TYR A 77 -20.17 9.88 11.47
N LEU A 78 -20.95 10.83 11.99
CA LEU A 78 -20.69 12.26 11.83
C LEU A 78 -20.21 12.80 13.19
N LYS A 79 -18.91 13.13 13.24
CA LYS A 79 -18.16 13.33 14.50
C LYS A 79 -18.26 12.06 15.36
N ASP A 80 -18.90 12.14 16.51
CA ASP A 80 -19.13 11.04 17.47
C ASP A 80 -20.51 10.38 17.33
N LYS A 81 -21.41 10.96 16.52
CA LYS A 81 -22.77 10.48 16.35
C LYS A 81 -22.85 9.42 15.28
N TYR A 82 -23.32 8.21 15.64
CA TYR A 82 -23.68 7.16 14.69
C TYR A 82 -24.79 7.61 13.77
N ILE A 83 -24.65 7.36 12.48
CA ILE A 83 -25.64 7.73 11.45
C ILE A 83 -26.29 6.47 10.87
N THR A 84 -25.51 5.54 10.33
CA THR A 84 -26.03 4.35 9.67
C THR A 84 -24.92 3.31 9.43
N ASP A 85 -25.33 2.10 9.11
CA ASP A 85 -24.48 1.10 8.48
C ASP A 85 -24.74 1.04 6.97
N ILE A 86 -23.68 0.92 6.20
CA ILE A 86 -23.73 0.72 4.75
C ILE A 86 -23.19 -0.69 4.46
N GLU A 87 -24.00 -1.52 3.81
CA GLU A 87 -23.54 -2.84 3.37
C GLU A 87 -22.57 -2.74 2.20
N CYS A 88 -21.49 -3.48 2.29
CA CYS A 88 -20.50 -3.59 1.21
C CYS A 88 -21.03 -4.51 0.10
N LYS A 89 -20.77 -4.17 -1.14
CA LYS A 89 -20.97 -5.08 -2.26
C LYS A 89 -19.91 -6.18 -2.23
N GLY A 90 -20.18 -7.25 -1.49
CA GLY A 90 -19.25 -8.34 -1.23
C GLY A 90 -18.38 -8.12 0.01
N ASN A 91 -17.43 -8.99 0.21
CA ASN A 91 -16.54 -8.95 1.37
C ASN A 91 -15.51 -7.82 1.25
N THR A 92 -15.19 -7.20 2.38
CA THR A 92 -13.98 -6.37 2.53
C THR A 92 -13.09 -7.06 3.56
N TYR A 93 -11.88 -7.37 3.14
CA TYR A 93 -10.87 -8.02 3.96
C TYR A 93 -10.03 -6.93 4.63
N LEU A 94 -10.03 -6.92 5.95
CA LEU A 94 -9.24 -5.99 6.76
C LEU A 94 -7.90 -6.66 7.06
N VAL A 95 -6.98 -6.52 6.13
CA VAL A 95 -5.67 -7.19 6.18
C VAL A 95 -4.65 -6.39 6.99
N ASP A 96 -3.72 -7.10 7.61
CA ASP A 96 -2.49 -6.49 8.08
C ASP A 96 -1.54 -6.30 6.89
N ARG A 97 -1.06 -5.08 6.67
CA ARG A 97 -0.18 -4.74 5.55
C ARG A 97 1.21 -5.38 5.67
N PHE A 98 1.63 -5.69 6.91
CA PHE A 98 2.86 -6.43 7.16
C PHE A 98 2.80 -7.83 6.53
N GLU A 99 1.72 -8.56 6.79
CA GLU A 99 1.49 -9.91 6.25
C GLU A 99 1.12 -9.90 4.77
N PHE A 100 0.23 -8.98 4.38
CA PHE A 100 -0.32 -8.94 3.02
C PHE A 100 0.72 -8.54 1.97
N ASP A 101 1.53 -7.51 2.26
CA ASP A 101 2.55 -7.06 1.32
C ASP A 101 3.65 -8.12 1.18
N GLU A 102 4.06 -8.78 2.26
CA GLU A 102 5.01 -9.89 2.21
C GLU A 102 4.48 -11.04 1.36
N TYR A 103 3.25 -11.46 1.61
CA TYR A 103 2.63 -12.51 0.82
C TYR A 103 2.69 -12.23 -0.68
N LEU A 104 2.36 -11.00 -1.10
CA LEU A 104 2.42 -10.60 -2.51
C LEU A 104 3.84 -10.64 -3.07
N VAL A 105 4.81 -10.16 -2.30
CA VAL A 105 6.22 -10.16 -2.68
C VAL A 105 6.73 -11.60 -2.86
N ARG A 106 6.48 -12.49 -1.91
CA ARG A 106 6.92 -13.90 -2.01
C ARG A 106 6.20 -14.66 -3.13
N ALA A 107 4.94 -14.34 -3.40
CA ALA A 107 4.22 -14.87 -4.56
C ALA A 107 4.86 -14.44 -5.89
N TYR A 108 5.32 -13.19 -6.00
CA TYR A 108 6.05 -12.69 -7.16
C TYR A 108 7.39 -13.43 -7.35
N GLU A 109 8.19 -13.56 -6.30
CA GLU A 109 9.48 -14.28 -6.35
C GLU A 109 9.29 -15.75 -6.73
N LYS A 110 8.28 -16.44 -6.14
CA LYS A 110 7.95 -17.83 -6.46
C LYS A 110 7.62 -18.03 -7.95
N LYS A 111 7.15 -16.99 -8.64
CA LYS A 111 6.89 -17.00 -10.09
C LYS A 111 8.13 -16.66 -10.92
N GLY A 112 9.29 -16.55 -10.32
CA GLY A 112 10.55 -16.21 -10.99
C GLY A 112 10.79 -14.70 -11.13
N GLY A 113 10.00 -13.87 -10.45
CA GLY A 113 10.23 -12.42 -10.41
C GLY A 113 11.51 -12.06 -9.68
N LYS A 114 12.27 -11.11 -10.20
CA LYS A 114 13.48 -10.60 -9.54
C LYS A 114 13.13 -9.42 -8.65
N LEU A 115 13.43 -9.55 -7.36
CA LEU A 115 13.31 -8.48 -6.38
C LEU A 115 14.69 -8.15 -5.80
N LEU A 116 14.98 -6.86 -5.67
CA LEU A 116 16.11 -6.30 -4.95
C LEU A 116 15.58 -5.56 -3.72
N GLU A 117 15.51 -6.25 -2.59
CA GLU A 117 15.19 -5.67 -1.28
C GLU A 117 16.39 -4.90 -0.71
N ASN A 118 16.16 -4.07 0.30
CA ASN A 118 17.18 -3.24 0.95
C ASN A 118 18.05 -2.46 -0.03
N THR A 119 17.48 -2.09 -1.18
CA THR A 119 18.24 -1.51 -2.29
C THR A 119 17.83 -0.06 -2.51
N LYS A 120 18.73 0.85 -2.21
CA LYS A 120 18.52 2.30 -2.39
C LYS A 120 19.05 2.75 -3.73
N ILE A 121 18.25 3.57 -4.41
CA ILE A 121 18.60 4.19 -5.69
C ILE A 121 19.29 5.52 -5.41
N LYS A 122 20.46 5.70 -6.01
CA LYS A 122 21.24 6.93 -5.95
C LYS A 122 20.85 7.92 -7.03
N ASN A 123 20.63 7.42 -8.26
CA ASN A 123 20.24 8.23 -9.41
C ASN A 123 19.44 7.41 -10.43
N ILE A 124 18.57 8.08 -11.15
CA ILE A 124 17.83 7.53 -12.30
C ILE A 124 18.10 8.45 -13.49
N ASP A 125 18.88 7.94 -14.44
CA ASP A 125 19.16 8.61 -15.71
C ASP A 125 18.20 8.07 -16.78
N THR A 126 17.18 8.85 -17.08
CA THR A 126 16.14 8.48 -18.05
C THR A 126 16.58 8.69 -19.50
N GLU A 127 17.64 9.47 -19.75
CA GLU A 127 18.19 9.69 -21.10
C GLU A 127 19.02 8.48 -21.56
N ASN A 128 19.84 7.96 -20.64
CA ASN A 128 20.67 6.78 -20.90
C ASN A 128 20.04 5.46 -20.46
N ASN A 129 18.85 5.50 -19.84
CA ASN A 129 18.11 4.34 -19.31
C ASN A 129 18.93 3.55 -18.28
N ILE A 130 19.54 4.26 -17.32
CA ILE A 130 20.40 3.68 -16.28
C ILE A 130 19.90 4.10 -14.88
N ILE A 131 19.75 3.11 -14.01
CA ILE A 131 19.61 3.31 -12.57
C ILE A 131 20.96 3.04 -11.92
N THR A 132 21.47 3.99 -11.15
CA THR A 132 22.67 3.82 -10.31
C THR A 132 22.24 3.59 -8.86
N LEU A 133 22.68 2.51 -8.26
CA LEU A 133 22.45 2.19 -6.85
C LEU A 133 23.49 2.85 -5.94
N TYR A 134 23.23 2.88 -4.62
CA TYR A 134 24.20 3.45 -3.66
C TYR A 134 25.50 2.67 -3.54
N ASP A 135 25.52 1.40 -3.88
CA ASP A 135 26.73 0.56 -3.99
C ASP A 135 27.47 0.73 -5.33
N ASN A 136 27.06 1.71 -6.14
CA ASN A 136 27.57 2.05 -7.47
C ASN A 136 27.30 0.97 -8.55
N GLN A 137 26.48 -0.02 -8.29
CA GLN A 137 25.99 -0.93 -9.35
C GLN A 137 25.05 -0.19 -10.29
N ASN A 138 25.09 -0.55 -11.57
CA ASN A 138 24.24 0.00 -12.62
C ASN A 138 23.26 -1.04 -13.13
N ILE A 139 21.99 -0.63 -13.27
CA ILE A 139 20.91 -1.41 -13.84
C ILE A 139 20.40 -0.67 -15.07
N LYS A 140 20.48 -1.31 -16.24
CA LYS A 140 19.92 -0.79 -17.49
C LYS A 140 18.50 -1.28 -17.66
N PHE A 141 17.65 -0.45 -18.26
CA PHE A 141 16.25 -0.76 -18.51
C PHE A 141 15.80 -0.22 -19.87
N LYS A 142 14.73 -0.79 -20.43
CA LYS A 142 14.02 -0.19 -21.59
C LYS A 142 12.87 0.70 -21.11
N TYR A 143 12.17 0.25 -20.06
CA TYR A 143 11.06 0.97 -19.44
C TYR A 143 11.21 0.99 -17.93
N ILE A 144 10.79 2.10 -17.31
CA ILE A 144 10.73 2.25 -15.86
C ILE A 144 9.28 2.48 -15.41
N ILE A 145 8.90 1.86 -14.31
CA ILE A 145 7.58 2.04 -13.68
C ILE A 145 7.79 2.57 -12.27
N GLY A 146 7.22 3.73 -11.95
CA GLY A 146 7.16 4.26 -10.59
C GLY A 146 5.99 3.65 -9.83
N ALA A 147 6.30 2.93 -8.74
CA ALA A 147 5.33 2.34 -7.80
C ALA A 147 5.75 2.57 -6.34
N ASP A 148 6.58 3.58 -6.10
CA ASP A 148 7.24 3.90 -4.82
C ASP A 148 6.41 4.80 -3.89
N GLY A 149 5.14 5.00 -4.25
CA GLY A 149 4.13 5.67 -3.41
C GLY A 149 4.16 7.19 -3.51
N ALA A 150 3.31 7.83 -2.70
CA ALA A 150 3.03 9.27 -2.78
C ALA A 150 4.26 10.18 -2.56
N VAL A 151 5.26 9.72 -1.82
CA VAL A 151 6.52 10.43 -1.55
C VAL A 151 7.72 9.76 -2.22
N GLY A 152 7.47 8.97 -3.26
CA GLY A 152 8.48 8.27 -4.03
C GLY A 152 9.34 9.20 -4.88
N ILE A 153 10.53 8.72 -5.23
CA ILE A 153 11.49 9.48 -6.06
C ILE A 153 11.06 9.55 -7.52
N THR A 154 10.30 8.56 -8.00
CA THR A 154 9.89 8.48 -9.41
C THR A 154 8.91 9.57 -9.80
N ARG A 155 8.14 10.11 -8.84
CA ARG A 155 7.20 11.19 -9.11
C ARG A 155 7.87 12.42 -9.72
N SER A 156 9.04 12.80 -9.23
CA SER A 156 9.79 13.95 -9.74
C SER A 156 10.33 13.77 -11.16
N LEU A 157 10.37 12.53 -11.68
CA LEU A 157 10.72 12.26 -13.06
C LEU A 157 9.59 12.62 -14.03
N VAL A 158 8.35 12.59 -13.56
CA VAL A 158 7.16 12.91 -14.36
C VAL A 158 6.78 14.39 -14.19
N ASP A 159 6.74 14.86 -12.95
CA ASP A 159 6.39 16.24 -12.63
C ASP A 159 7.06 16.65 -11.31
N LYS A 160 7.95 17.65 -11.40
CA LYS A 160 8.69 18.18 -10.25
C LYS A 160 7.84 19.05 -9.34
N ASP A 161 6.74 19.59 -9.86
CA ASP A 161 5.90 20.56 -9.16
C ASP A 161 4.78 19.89 -8.34
N ILE A 162 4.49 18.62 -8.60
CA ILE A 162 3.52 17.86 -7.82
C ILE A 162 4.02 17.71 -6.37
N LYS A 163 3.28 18.30 -5.44
CA LYS A 163 3.52 18.17 -3.99
C LYS A 163 2.39 17.37 -3.34
N PRO A 164 2.66 16.62 -2.26
CA PRO A 164 1.57 16.06 -1.45
C PRO A 164 0.69 17.19 -0.95
N ASN A 165 -0.62 17.03 -1.09
CA ASN A 165 -1.61 17.99 -0.62
C ASN A 165 -2.34 17.51 0.64
N GLY A 166 -2.00 16.35 1.17
CA GLY A 166 -2.64 15.76 2.33
C GLY A 166 -1.69 14.95 3.18
N PHE A 167 -2.16 14.56 4.33
CA PHE A 167 -1.46 13.74 5.30
C PHE A 167 -2.33 12.60 5.82
N CYS A 168 -1.69 11.57 6.33
CA CYS A 168 -2.34 10.43 6.96
C CYS A 168 -1.56 10.09 8.23
N LEU A 169 -2.27 9.98 9.35
CA LEU A 169 -1.74 9.48 10.61
C LEU A 169 -2.51 8.23 11.03
N GLN A 170 -1.80 7.24 11.56
CA GLN A 170 -2.36 5.99 12.03
C GLN A 170 -1.62 5.51 13.26
N VAL A 171 -2.36 4.90 14.16
CA VAL A 171 -1.87 4.14 15.31
C VAL A 171 -2.58 2.79 15.33
N ASP A 172 -1.86 1.75 15.69
CA ASP A 172 -2.44 0.45 15.97
C ASP A 172 -2.58 0.29 17.47
N VAL A 173 -3.80 -0.04 17.93
CA VAL A 173 -4.18 -0.13 19.34
C VAL A 173 -4.60 -1.57 19.64
N ASP A 174 -3.96 -2.21 20.61
CA ASP A 174 -4.30 -3.58 21.00
C ASP A 174 -5.76 -3.67 21.46
N LYS A 175 -6.50 -4.63 20.92
CA LYS A 175 -7.93 -4.85 21.26
C LYS A 175 -8.15 -5.14 22.73
N ILE A 176 -7.22 -5.83 23.39
CA ILE A 176 -7.31 -6.17 24.82
C ILE A 176 -7.42 -4.92 25.70
N ASN A 177 -6.94 -3.80 25.22
CA ASN A 177 -6.97 -2.51 25.94
C ASN A 177 -8.19 -1.67 25.56
N THR A 178 -9.15 -2.22 24.85
CA THR A 178 -10.34 -1.49 24.37
C THR A 178 -11.63 -2.27 24.63
N ASN A 179 -12.74 -1.55 24.74
CA ASN A 179 -14.08 -2.15 24.75
C ASN A 179 -14.68 -2.28 23.33
N TYR A 180 -13.85 -2.13 22.30
CA TYR A 180 -14.31 -2.22 20.92
C TYR A 180 -14.54 -3.69 20.53
N ASN A 181 -15.79 -4.06 20.36
CA ASN A 181 -16.21 -5.44 20.04
C ASN A 181 -17.04 -5.47 18.75
N SER A 182 -16.48 -4.94 17.68
CA SER A 182 -17.11 -4.96 16.36
C SER A 182 -16.13 -5.42 15.30
N ASP A 183 -16.62 -6.22 14.34
CA ASP A 183 -15.88 -6.60 13.12
C ASP A 183 -16.19 -5.66 11.94
N LYS A 184 -17.01 -4.62 12.17
CA LYS A 184 -17.36 -3.63 11.17
C LYS A 184 -16.26 -2.57 11.06
N MET A 185 -15.98 -2.14 9.85
CA MET A 185 -15.22 -0.91 9.64
C MET A 185 -16.03 0.27 10.15
N SER A 186 -15.37 1.27 10.74
CA SER A 186 -16.01 2.52 11.13
C SER A 186 -15.32 3.71 10.44
N MET A 187 -16.11 4.60 9.90
CA MET A 187 -15.64 5.84 9.26
C MET A 187 -16.29 7.05 9.92
N TYR A 188 -15.45 8.01 10.28
CA TYR A 188 -15.81 9.21 11.03
C TYR A 188 -15.62 10.45 10.16
N TYR A 189 -16.72 11.08 9.75
CA TYR A 189 -16.71 12.33 9.00
C TYR A 189 -16.91 13.53 9.92
N GLY A 190 -16.43 14.71 9.48
CA GLY A 190 -16.56 15.96 10.25
C GLY A 190 -15.65 16.06 11.48
N VAL A 191 -14.69 15.13 11.64
CA VAL A 191 -13.64 15.19 12.67
C VAL A 191 -12.48 16.09 12.24
N LEU A 192 -12.30 16.25 10.95
CA LEU A 192 -11.31 17.11 10.31
C LEU A 192 -11.95 17.88 9.15
N PRO A 193 -11.53 19.11 8.88
CA PRO A 193 -11.81 19.76 7.60
C PRO A 193 -11.20 18.93 6.45
N TYR A 194 -11.99 18.66 5.41
CA TYR A 194 -11.52 17.96 4.19
C TYR A 194 -10.83 16.62 4.47
N GLY A 195 -11.45 15.81 5.35
CA GLY A 195 -10.89 14.51 5.70
C GLY A 195 -11.89 13.62 6.43
N TYR A 196 -11.39 12.45 6.85
CA TYR A 196 -12.15 11.52 7.67
C TYR A 196 -11.23 10.71 8.57
N GLY A 197 -11.78 10.20 9.69
CA GLY A 197 -11.13 9.22 10.54
C GLY A 197 -11.64 7.81 10.26
N TRP A 198 -10.91 6.82 10.71
CA TRP A 198 -11.33 5.42 10.63
C TRP A 198 -10.94 4.62 11.87
N ILE A 199 -11.70 3.55 12.11
CA ILE A 199 -11.34 2.42 12.97
C ILE A 199 -11.56 1.16 12.14
N PHE A 200 -10.48 0.45 11.80
CA PHE A 200 -10.53 -0.81 11.07
C PHE A 200 -10.02 -1.93 11.98
N PRO A 201 -10.92 -2.79 12.44
CA PRO A 201 -10.53 -3.87 13.35
C PRO A 201 -9.70 -4.94 12.61
N LYS A 202 -8.73 -5.47 13.33
CA LYS A 202 -8.02 -6.71 13.03
C LYS A 202 -8.34 -7.73 14.13
N LYS A 203 -7.82 -8.93 14.07
CA LYS A 203 -8.08 -9.89 15.17
C LYS A 203 -7.53 -9.37 16.50
N ASN A 204 -6.30 -8.90 16.52
CA ASN A 204 -5.58 -8.55 17.76
C ASN A 204 -5.57 -7.06 18.05
N HIS A 205 -5.74 -6.19 17.05
CA HIS A 205 -5.62 -4.75 17.21
C HIS A 205 -6.68 -3.99 16.37
N LEU A 206 -6.76 -2.70 16.60
CA LEU A 206 -7.53 -1.74 15.83
C LEU A 206 -6.55 -0.84 15.09
N SER A 207 -6.70 -0.73 13.79
CA SER A 207 -6.02 0.29 13.00
C SER A 207 -6.85 1.56 13.06
N VAL A 208 -6.40 2.54 13.82
CA VAL A 208 -7.09 3.81 14.05
C VAL A 208 -6.31 4.92 13.39
N GLY A 209 -6.99 5.78 12.63
CA GLY A 209 -6.28 6.87 11.99
C GLY A 209 -7.20 7.88 11.36
N PHE A 210 -6.58 8.83 10.70
CA PHE A 210 -7.27 9.84 9.92
C PHE A 210 -6.44 10.31 8.75
N ILE A 211 -7.14 10.80 7.73
CA ILE A 211 -6.57 11.44 6.55
C ILE A 211 -7.22 12.80 6.38
N GLY A 212 -6.44 13.79 5.99
CA GLY A 212 -6.92 15.13 5.70
C GLY A 212 -6.03 15.85 4.69
N GLU A 213 -6.54 16.93 4.14
CA GLU A 213 -5.75 17.82 3.31
C GLU A 213 -4.96 18.80 4.18
N TYR A 214 -3.81 19.26 3.66
CA TYR A 214 -3.08 20.35 4.29
C TYR A 214 -3.87 21.65 4.13
N ASP A 215 -4.42 22.15 5.24
CA ASP A 215 -4.94 23.50 5.30
C ASP A 215 -3.85 24.42 5.86
N LYS A 216 -3.44 25.43 5.10
CA LYS A 216 -2.44 26.42 5.53
C LYS A 216 -2.86 27.23 6.77
N LYS A 217 -4.14 27.18 7.14
CA LYS A 217 -4.71 27.87 8.31
C LYS A 217 -4.69 27.02 9.57
N ILE A 218 -4.37 25.71 9.47
CA ILE A 218 -4.34 24.82 10.62
C ILE A 218 -2.89 24.53 10.98
N ASP A 219 -2.50 24.83 12.21
CA ASP A 219 -1.20 24.42 12.74
C ASP A 219 -1.28 22.94 13.15
N TYR A 220 -0.65 22.08 12.34
CA TYR A 220 -0.56 20.64 12.58
C TYR A 220 0.65 20.25 13.44
N LYS A 221 1.31 21.21 14.08
CA LYS A 221 2.37 20.93 15.06
C LYS A 221 1.75 20.41 16.35
N CYS A 222 1.96 19.15 16.62
CA CYS A 222 1.74 18.52 17.92
C CYS A 222 3.00 18.59 18.74
#